data_408165620bb9f684d6e7cbb4e8be2038
#
_entry.id   408165620bb9f684d6e7cbb4e8be2038
#
_cell.length_a   1.000
_cell.length_b   1.000
_cell.length_c   1.000
_cell.angle_alpha   90.00
_cell.angle_beta   90.00
_cell.angle_gamma   90.00
#
_symmetry.space_group_name_H-M   'P 1'
#
loop_
_entity.id
_entity.type
_entity.pdbx_description
1 polymer ?
#
loop_
_entity_poly.entity_id
_entity_poly.type
_entity_poly.pdbx_seq_one_letter_code
_entity_poly.pdbx_strand_id
1 'polypeptide(L)'
;MHESLMELLWSTSHFSGGNLEYIEGLFESYLVDPNSVSEEWRKCFDQLPRVSEGQSTDVPHSVVQEQFVQLGKNKFRFQPAAVSAAASSGHEQKQIKVMQLISAYQMRGHQHANLDPLGLQGRNQVPDLDLAYHQLTGADLDEEFSTGNLFFSKDVMKLKDIIAGLEKTYCSSIGYEFMYLVDTQEKRWIQQRVESSQSDPQYSHETRKNLLERLTAAEGLEKYLASRYPGAKRFGLEGAESLIPMMNELIQRSGALGAKEVVIGMAHRGRLNVLVNTLGKNPKDLFDEFEGKKLVNTSGDVKYHQGFSSNVMTEGGEVHIALSFNPSHLEIVSPVVEGSVRARQDRRNDTSGKTVVPISIHGDSAFAGQGVVMETFQMSQTRGYRTGGTVHIVVNNQVGFTTNRQEDVRSTQYSTDVAKMIQAPIFHVNGDDPEAVLFVTQLALDYRYEFGRDVVIDLVCYRRRGHNETDEPSGTQPLMYQVINKLKTTRTLYAESLVNDNVVTKAE
;
A
#
# COMPACT_ATOMS: atom_id res chain seq x y z
N MET A 1 12.76 19.64 -54.78
CA MET A 1 13.53 18.76 -53.93
C MET A 1 13.16 19.11 -52.50
N HIS A 2 12.54 18.19 -51.76
CA HIS A 2 12.25 18.41 -50.35
C HIS A 2 13.59 18.32 -49.59
N GLU A 3 14.07 19.44 -49.06
CA GLU A 3 15.09 19.40 -48.01
C GLU A 3 14.62 18.48 -46.91
N SER A 4 15.48 17.59 -46.47
CA SER A 4 15.12 16.64 -45.44
C SER A 4 14.90 17.41 -44.12
N LEU A 5 13.94 16.98 -43.28
CA LEU A 5 13.69 17.55 -41.97
C LEU A 5 14.99 17.64 -41.13
N MET A 6 15.94 16.71 -41.37
CA MET A 6 17.24 16.69 -40.71
C MET A 6 18.15 17.84 -41.17
N GLU A 7 18.14 18.21 -42.45
CA GLU A 7 18.91 19.36 -42.95
C GLU A 7 18.41 20.67 -42.38
N LEU A 8 17.07 20.81 -42.23
CA LEU A 8 16.45 21.95 -41.57
C LEU A 8 16.83 22.03 -40.07
N LEU A 9 16.81 20.90 -39.35
CA LEU A 9 17.22 20.83 -37.96
C LEU A 9 18.72 21.15 -37.77
N TRP A 10 19.59 20.70 -38.69
CA TRP A 10 21.00 21.02 -38.65
C TRP A 10 21.28 22.50 -38.96
N SER A 11 20.54 23.12 -39.85
CA SER A 11 20.71 24.53 -40.18
C SER A 11 20.39 25.47 -39.03
N THR A 12 19.54 25.04 -38.07
CA THR A 12 19.13 25.83 -36.91
C THR A 12 19.82 25.39 -35.60
N SER A 13 20.65 24.36 -35.61
CA SER A 13 21.29 23.82 -34.41
C SER A 13 22.27 24.79 -33.71
N HIS A 14 22.82 25.74 -34.42
CA HIS A 14 23.70 26.77 -33.88
C HIS A 14 22.99 27.85 -33.06
N PHE A 15 21.65 27.92 -33.09
CA PHE A 15 20.84 28.77 -32.26
C PHE A 15 20.55 28.16 -30.86
N SER A 16 20.99 26.95 -30.57
CA SER A 16 20.82 26.30 -29.29
C SER A 16 22.08 26.39 -28.40
N GLY A 17 21.90 26.47 -27.08
CA GLY A 17 23.00 26.43 -26.13
C GLY A 17 23.20 27.72 -25.34
N GLY A 18 24.38 27.84 -24.70
CA GLY A 18 24.68 28.93 -23.74
C GLY A 18 24.72 30.37 -24.32
N ASN A 19 24.62 30.54 -25.65
CA ASN A 19 24.62 31.83 -26.30
C ASN A 19 23.23 32.29 -26.75
N LEU A 20 22.16 31.59 -26.37
CA LEU A 20 20.80 31.87 -26.83
C LEU A 20 20.37 33.31 -26.52
N GLU A 21 20.63 33.76 -25.31
CA GLU A 21 20.28 35.12 -24.85
C GLU A 21 20.96 36.22 -25.66
N TYR A 22 22.23 36.00 -26.04
CA TYR A 22 22.95 36.91 -26.93
C TYR A 22 22.40 36.92 -28.35
N ILE A 23 22.06 35.76 -28.88
CA ILE A 23 21.50 35.62 -30.23
C ILE A 23 20.08 36.22 -30.29
N GLU A 24 19.27 36.03 -29.25
CA GLU A 24 17.95 36.67 -29.13
C GLU A 24 18.07 38.19 -29.13
N GLY A 25 19.00 38.77 -28.37
CA GLY A 25 19.25 40.20 -28.37
C GLY A 25 19.64 40.76 -29.75
N LEU A 26 20.44 40.01 -30.54
CA LEU A 26 20.76 40.38 -31.92
C LEU A 26 19.56 40.26 -32.84
N PHE A 27 18.74 39.23 -32.68
CA PHE A 27 17.52 39.04 -33.46
C PHE A 27 16.49 40.15 -33.20
N GLU A 28 16.29 40.56 -31.96
CA GLU A 28 15.43 41.69 -31.60
C GLU A 28 15.92 43.00 -32.23
N SER A 29 17.26 43.22 -32.21
CA SER A 29 17.85 44.38 -32.89
C SER A 29 17.63 44.34 -34.39
N TYR A 30 17.78 43.18 -35.00
CA TYR A 30 17.48 42.94 -36.40
C TYR A 30 15.99 43.20 -36.76
N LEU A 31 15.05 42.79 -35.90
CA LEU A 31 13.63 43.06 -36.10
C LEU A 31 13.29 44.56 -36.13
N VAL A 32 14.02 45.39 -35.37
CA VAL A 32 13.87 46.83 -35.35
C VAL A 32 14.53 47.50 -36.57
N ASP A 33 15.79 47.14 -36.85
CA ASP A 33 16.55 47.59 -38.02
C ASP A 33 17.47 46.46 -38.51
N PRO A 34 17.20 45.88 -39.69
CA PRO A 34 18.05 44.85 -40.29
C PRO A 34 19.50 45.23 -40.50
N ASN A 35 19.81 46.52 -40.48
CA ASN A 35 21.20 47.01 -40.63
C ASN A 35 21.92 47.15 -39.26
N SER A 36 21.26 46.91 -38.14
CA SER A 36 21.81 47.00 -36.80
C SER A 36 22.73 45.81 -36.46
N VAL A 37 22.68 44.71 -37.21
CA VAL A 37 23.48 43.50 -37.03
C VAL A 37 24.50 43.34 -38.17
N SER A 38 25.51 42.50 -37.96
CA SER A 38 26.52 42.21 -38.96
C SER A 38 25.89 41.51 -40.20
N GLU A 39 26.55 41.64 -41.36
CA GLU A 39 26.06 41.03 -42.61
C GLU A 39 25.89 39.52 -42.51
N GLU A 40 26.73 38.84 -41.70
CA GLU A 40 26.64 37.40 -41.42
C GLU A 40 25.35 37.04 -40.64
N TRP A 41 25.06 37.79 -39.58
CA TRP A 41 23.82 37.60 -38.81
C TRP A 41 22.59 37.96 -39.59
N ARG A 42 22.63 39.00 -40.43
CA ARG A 42 21.53 39.37 -41.31
C ARG A 42 21.15 38.24 -42.25
N LYS A 43 22.17 37.63 -42.94
CA LYS A 43 21.93 36.50 -43.83
C LYS A 43 21.35 35.30 -43.09
N CYS A 44 21.78 35.08 -41.85
CA CYS A 44 21.28 34.00 -41.01
C CYS A 44 19.80 34.22 -40.65
N PHE A 45 19.43 35.42 -40.19
CA PHE A 45 18.05 35.74 -39.80
C PHE A 45 17.10 35.86 -41.02
N ASP A 46 17.60 36.26 -42.19
CA ASP A 46 16.79 36.30 -43.46
C ASP A 46 16.38 34.88 -43.92
N GLN A 47 17.10 33.83 -43.49
CA GLN A 47 16.80 32.44 -43.84
C GLN A 47 15.83 31.75 -42.86
N LEU A 48 15.50 32.38 -41.75
CA LEU A 48 14.55 31.82 -40.82
C LEU A 48 13.13 31.76 -41.45
N PRO A 49 12.39 30.65 -41.23
CA PRO A 49 11.08 30.49 -41.80
C PRO A 49 10.12 31.58 -41.21
N ARG A 50 9.62 32.46 -42.05
CA ARG A 50 8.62 33.44 -41.69
C ARG A 50 7.25 32.76 -41.58
N VAL A 51 6.53 32.98 -40.48
CA VAL A 51 5.14 32.52 -40.32
C VAL A 51 4.30 33.23 -41.39
N SER A 52 3.52 32.43 -42.13
CA SER A 52 2.77 32.75 -43.35
C SER A 52 2.16 34.16 -43.42
N GLU A 53 2.15 34.67 -44.65
CA GLU A 53 1.52 35.94 -45.05
C GLU A 53 0.17 36.18 -44.36
N GLY A 54 0.16 37.15 -43.48
CA GLY A 54 -1.14 37.69 -43.06
C GLY A 54 -1.34 38.24 -41.67
N GLN A 55 -0.49 38.03 -40.67
CA GLN A 55 -0.58 38.74 -39.39
C GLN A 55 0.59 38.52 -38.45
N SER A 56 1.04 39.63 -37.90
CA SER A 56 1.98 39.86 -36.81
C SER A 56 3.46 39.71 -37.16
N THR A 57 4.16 40.81 -37.12
CA THR A 57 5.59 40.89 -36.86
C THR A 57 5.91 40.03 -35.62
N ASP A 58 6.96 39.28 -35.67
CA ASP A 58 7.45 38.51 -34.53
C ASP A 58 7.62 39.44 -33.32
N VAL A 59 7.22 38.99 -32.12
CA VAL A 59 7.19 39.82 -30.91
C VAL A 59 8.52 39.68 -30.19
N PRO A 60 9.22 40.77 -29.84
CA PRO A 60 10.45 40.73 -29.07
C PRO A 60 10.24 39.96 -27.76
N HIS A 61 11.04 38.92 -27.53
CA HIS A 61 10.96 38.09 -26.32
C HIS A 61 11.29 38.89 -25.06
N SER A 62 12.14 39.92 -25.13
CA SER A 62 12.44 40.85 -24.03
C SER A 62 11.20 41.48 -23.45
N VAL A 63 10.22 41.88 -24.28
CA VAL A 63 8.95 42.47 -23.83
C VAL A 63 8.09 41.44 -23.08
N VAL A 64 8.10 40.19 -23.52
CA VAL A 64 7.36 39.09 -22.87
C VAL A 64 8.04 38.73 -21.55
N GLN A 65 9.38 38.64 -21.55
CA GLN A 65 10.14 38.36 -20.32
C GLN A 65 9.94 39.47 -19.28
N GLU A 66 9.92 40.75 -19.69
CA GLU A 66 9.68 41.86 -18.80
C GLU A 66 8.27 41.86 -18.22
N GLN A 67 7.26 41.44 -18.98
CA GLN A 67 5.91 41.21 -18.47
C GLN A 67 5.88 40.11 -17.41
N PHE A 68 6.57 38.98 -17.62
CA PHE A 68 6.69 37.92 -16.61
C PHE A 68 7.47 38.36 -15.36
N VAL A 69 8.54 39.15 -15.52
CA VAL A 69 9.27 39.74 -14.41
C VAL A 69 8.39 40.71 -13.62
N GLN A 70 7.57 41.52 -14.29
CA GLN A 70 6.59 42.41 -13.62
C GLN A 70 5.49 41.60 -12.92
N LEU A 71 4.99 40.52 -13.54
CA LEU A 71 4.06 39.58 -12.92
C LEU A 71 4.69 38.90 -11.70
N GLY A 72 5.96 38.52 -11.74
CA GLY A 72 6.69 37.92 -10.63
C GLY A 72 7.01 38.92 -9.50
N LYS A 73 7.25 40.20 -9.82
CA LYS A 73 7.44 41.29 -8.84
C LYS A 73 6.14 41.72 -8.20
N ASN A 74 5.05 41.72 -8.91
CA ASN A 74 3.73 41.78 -8.35
C ASN A 74 3.50 40.46 -7.62
N LYS A 75 3.85 40.40 -6.32
CA LYS A 75 3.28 39.37 -5.46
C LYS A 75 1.77 39.50 -5.70
N PHE A 76 1.22 38.53 -6.43
CA PHE A 76 -0.20 38.29 -6.42
C PHE A 76 -0.56 37.97 -4.97
N ARG A 77 -0.79 39.01 -4.16
CA ARG A 77 -1.82 38.90 -3.18
C ARG A 77 -3.05 38.64 -4.04
N PHE A 78 -3.54 37.42 -4.00
CA PHE A 78 -4.95 37.16 -4.21
C PHE A 78 -5.64 38.09 -3.19
N GLN A 79 -5.90 39.32 -3.58
CA GLN A 79 -7.05 40.02 -3.05
C GLN A 79 -8.19 39.27 -3.74
N PRO A 80 -8.95 38.44 -2.99
CA PRO A 80 -10.21 38.00 -3.55
C PRO A 80 -10.86 39.29 -4.01
N ALA A 81 -11.24 39.37 -5.30
CA ALA A 81 -12.13 40.42 -5.77
C ALA A 81 -13.17 40.57 -4.67
N ALA A 82 -13.37 41.78 -4.18
CA ALA A 82 -14.44 42.05 -3.25
C ALA A 82 -15.74 41.71 -3.96
N VAL A 83 -16.05 40.45 -4.04
CA VAL A 83 -17.41 39.97 -4.08
C VAL A 83 -17.98 40.58 -2.83
N SER A 84 -18.95 41.51 -2.99
CA SER A 84 -19.67 42.12 -1.89
C SER A 84 -19.94 41.03 -0.89
N ALA A 85 -19.21 41.07 0.22
CA ALA A 85 -19.37 40.14 1.32
C ALA A 85 -20.76 40.45 1.88
N ALA A 86 -21.75 39.77 1.34
CA ALA A 86 -22.80 39.27 2.20
C ALA A 86 -22.01 38.50 3.26
N ALA A 87 -22.03 38.99 4.49
CA ALA A 87 -21.25 38.48 5.60
C ALA A 87 -21.49 36.96 5.63
N SER A 88 -20.49 36.17 5.10
CA SER A 88 -20.53 34.74 5.30
C SER A 88 -20.57 34.58 6.80
N SER A 89 -21.58 33.91 7.33
CA SER A 89 -21.74 33.76 8.75
C SER A 89 -20.44 33.14 9.28
N GLY A 90 -19.96 33.51 10.46
CA GLY A 90 -18.71 32.92 11.02
C GLY A 90 -18.75 31.40 11.00
N HIS A 91 -19.96 30.83 11.02
CA HIS A 91 -20.24 29.40 10.88
C HIS A 91 -19.86 28.83 9.50
N GLU A 92 -20.16 29.52 8.38
CA GLU A 92 -19.78 29.04 7.04
C GLU A 92 -18.26 28.96 6.86
N GLN A 93 -17.52 29.91 7.42
CA GLN A 93 -16.06 29.89 7.42
C GLN A 93 -15.53 28.70 8.24
N LYS A 94 -16.15 28.41 9.40
CA LYS A 94 -15.80 27.22 10.21
C LYS A 94 -16.15 25.93 9.48
N GLN A 95 -17.29 25.87 8.78
CA GLN A 95 -17.66 24.70 7.97
C GLN A 95 -16.59 24.33 6.93
N ILE A 96 -16.01 25.31 6.23
CA ILE A 96 -14.91 25.09 5.30
C ILE A 96 -13.70 24.48 6.03
N LYS A 97 -13.37 24.98 7.21
CA LYS A 97 -12.26 24.45 8.02
C LYS A 97 -12.51 23.02 8.50
N VAL A 98 -13.75 22.71 8.88
CA VAL A 98 -14.14 21.33 9.22
C VAL A 98 -14.01 20.41 8.01
N MET A 99 -14.39 20.84 6.82
CA MET A 99 -14.19 20.05 5.60
C MET A 99 -12.71 19.82 5.28
N GLN A 100 -11.84 20.80 5.55
CA GLN A 100 -10.39 20.65 5.41
C GLN A 100 -9.84 19.64 6.42
N LEU A 101 -10.30 19.69 7.67
CA LEU A 101 -9.93 18.71 8.72
C LEU A 101 -10.36 17.29 8.33
N ILE A 102 -11.61 17.11 7.86
CA ILE A 102 -12.09 15.82 7.35
C ILE A 102 -11.17 15.29 6.25
N SER A 103 -10.85 16.13 5.26
CA SER A 103 -9.96 15.76 4.17
C SER A 103 -8.55 15.41 4.66
N ALA A 104 -8.05 16.09 5.69
CA ALA A 104 -6.77 15.79 6.30
C ALA A 104 -6.75 14.38 6.92
N TYR A 105 -7.78 14.00 7.67
CA TYR A 105 -7.90 12.64 8.20
C TYR A 105 -7.98 11.57 7.11
N GLN A 106 -8.76 11.81 6.05
CA GLN A 106 -8.86 10.89 4.91
C GLN A 106 -7.53 10.69 4.19
N MET A 107 -6.71 11.73 4.09
CA MET A 107 -5.42 11.70 3.37
C MET A 107 -4.25 11.29 4.25
N ARG A 108 -4.24 11.62 5.52
CA ARG A 108 -3.06 11.53 6.40
C ARG A 108 -3.30 10.81 7.72
N GLY A 109 -4.54 10.37 8.01
CA GLY A 109 -4.88 9.66 9.25
C GLY A 109 -4.01 8.42 9.47
N HIS A 110 -3.65 7.71 8.39
CA HIS A 110 -2.76 6.54 8.44
C HIS A 110 -1.39 6.83 9.11
N GLN A 111 -0.89 8.08 9.03
CA GLN A 111 0.38 8.46 9.66
C GLN A 111 0.28 8.56 11.18
N HIS A 112 -0.95 8.76 11.71
CA HIS A 112 -1.23 8.82 13.14
C HIS A 112 -1.84 7.52 13.68
N ALA A 113 -2.11 6.54 12.83
CA ALA A 113 -2.69 5.27 13.22
C ALA A 113 -1.76 4.46 14.14
N ASN A 114 -2.37 3.66 15.02
CA ASN A 114 -1.66 2.80 15.99
C ASN A 114 -1.25 1.47 15.34
N LEU A 115 -0.28 1.53 14.45
CA LEU A 115 0.14 0.39 13.64
C LEU A 115 1.22 -0.47 14.28
N ASP A 116 2.07 0.10 15.16
CA ASP A 116 3.22 -0.60 15.70
C ASP A 116 2.87 -1.42 16.96
N PRO A 117 2.84 -2.76 16.88
CA PRO A 117 2.59 -3.62 18.05
C PRO A 117 3.69 -3.53 19.12
N LEU A 118 4.89 -3.02 18.75
CA LEU A 118 5.99 -2.86 19.70
C LEU A 118 5.93 -1.55 20.47
N GLY A 119 5.17 -0.55 19.96
CA GLY A 119 5.11 0.80 20.53
C GLY A 119 6.47 1.54 20.53
N LEU A 120 7.42 1.12 19.69
CA LEU A 120 8.74 1.72 19.59
C LEU A 120 8.74 2.94 18.67
N GLN A 121 7.89 2.93 17.66
CA GLN A 121 7.64 4.08 16.81
C GLN A 121 6.47 4.84 17.43
N GLY A 122 6.76 5.99 18.05
CA GLY A 122 5.70 6.88 18.53
C GLY A 122 4.76 7.27 17.38
N ARG A 123 3.51 7.59 17.71
CA ARG A 123 2.59 8.13 16.69
C ARG A 123 3.17 9.42 16.13
N ASN A 124 3.25 9.51 14.81
CA ASN A 124 3.74 10.72 14.16
C ASN A 124 2.82 11.90 14.51
N GLN A 125 3.41 13.03 14.84
CA GLN A 125 2.66 14.27 14.89
C GLN A 125 2.36 14.70 13.45
N VAL A 126 1.09 14.82 13.15
CA VAL A 126 0.58 15.25 11.84
C VAL A 126 -0.19 16.55 12.07
N PRO A 127 0.45 17.72 11.85
CA PRO A 127 -0.16 19.01 12.18
C PRO A 127 -1.54 19.21 11.55
N ASP A 128 -1.75 18.68 10.36
CA ASP A 128 -3.02 18.79 9.63
C ASP A 128 -4.20 18.09 10.33
N LEU A 129 -3.95 17.24 11.33
CA LEU A 129 -5.00 16.60 12.12
C LEU A 129 -5.37 17.43 13.35
N ASP A 130 -4.59 18.46 13.68
CA ASP A 130 -4.83 19.33 14.84
C ASP A 130 -5.87 20.42 14.52
N LEU A 131 -6.80 20.66 15.47
CA LEU A 131 -7.80 21.73 15.36
C LEU A 131 -7.16 23.10 15.11
N ALA A 132 -6.06 23.38 15.83
CA ALA A 132 -5.36 24.66 15.76
C ALA A 132 -4.81 24.96 14.37
N TYR A 133 -4.38 23.94 13.63
CA TYR A 133 -3.92 24.08 12.25
C TYR A 133 -5.01 24.65 11.33
N HIS A 134 -6.26 24.21 11.55
CA HIS A 134 -7.44 24.71 10.84
C HIS A 134 -8.07 25.93 11.48
N GLN A 135 -7.41 26.55 12.49
CA GLN A 135 -7.95 27.69 13.25
C GLN A 135 -9.32 27.37 13.90
N LEU A 136 -9.54 26.12 14.25
CA LEU A 136 -10.63 25.65 15.09
C LEU A 136 -10.15 25.57 16.54
N THR A 137 -11.05 25.67 17.49
CA THR A 137 -10.75 25.71 18.93
C THR A 137 -11.62 24.74 19.72
N GLY A 138 -11.30 24.54 21.00
CA GLY A 138 -12.15 23.75 21.89
C GLY A 138 -13.58 24.29 22.06
N ALA A 139 -13.81 25.58 21.80
CA ALA A 139 -15.12 26.18 21.84
C ALA A 139 -16.04 25.70 20.69
N ASP A 140 -15.43 25.27 19.57
CA ASP A 140 -16.14 24.82 18.37
C ASP A 140 -16.61 23.35 18.47
N LEU A 141 -16.11 22.59 19.44
CA LEU A 141 -16.34 21.15 19.59
C LEU A 141 -17.83 20.75 19.73
N ASP A 142 -18.62 21.61 20.37
CA ASP A 142 -20.06 21.37 20.56
C ASP A 142 -20.93 22.00 19.48
N GLU A 143 -20.35 22.74 18.53
CA GLU A 143 -21.07 23.27 17.37
C GLU A 143 -21.34 22.14 16.36
N GLU A 144 -22.47 22.24 15.67
CA GLU A 144 -22.91 21.28 14.65
C GLU A 144 -22.42 21.71 13.27
N PHE A 145 -21.87 20.76 12.52
CA PHE A 145 -21.36 20.97 11.15
C PHE A 145 -21.84 19.86 10.23
N SER A 146 -21.97 20.19 8.95
CA SER A 146 -22.19 19.18 7.94
C SER A 146 -20.99 18.24 7.82
N THR A 147 -21.26 16.93 7.76
CA THR A 147 -20.24 15.90 7.54
C THR A 147 -19.74 15.85 6.09
N GLY A 148 -20.38 16.61 5.20
CA GLY A 148 -19.95 16.78 3.81
C GLY A 148 -19.98 15.49 3.01
N ASN A 149 -18.80 14.97 2.67
CA ASN A 149 -18.64 13.76 1.85
C ASN A 149 -18.39 12.48 2.65
N LEU A 150 -18.44 12.54 3.98
CA LEU A 150 -18.31 11.37 4.84
C LEU A 150 -19.54 10.45 4.69
N PHE A 151 -19.30 9.15 4.79
CA PHE A 151 -20.34 8.13 4.84
C PHE A 151 -20.73 7.77 6.28
N PHE A 152 -20.72 8.74 7.19
CA PHE A 152 -21.25 8.54 8.54
C PHE A 152 -22.77 8.49 8.53
N SER A 153 -23.36 8.00 9.61
CA SER A 153 -24.80 7.78 9.71
C SER A 153 -25.65 9.06 9.71
N LYS A 154 -25.03 10.24 9.87
CA LYS A 154 -25.71 11.53 9.94
C LYS A 154 -25.00 12.55 9.07
N ASP A 155 -25.79 13.38 8.38
CA ASP A 155 -25.31 14.48 7.54
C ASP A 155 -24.84 15.70 8.32
N VAL A 156 -25.29 15.84 9.57
CA VAL A 156 -24.91 16.92 10.50
C VAL A 156 -24.57 16.33 11.86
N MET A 157 -23.42 16.68 12.39
CA MET A 157 -22.90 16.17 13.67
C MET A 157 -22.14 17.28 14.40
N LYS A 158 -22.00 17.16 15.72
CA LYS A 158 -21.09 17.98 16.49
C LYS A 158 -19.65 17.72 16.08
N LEU A 159 -18.80 18.76 16.06
CA LEU A 159 -17.40 18.63 15.66
C LEU A 159 -16.66 17.55 16.45
N LYS A 160 -16.88 17.46 17.76
CA LYS A 160 -16.28 16.41 18.60
C LYS A 160 -16.64 14.99 18.15
N ASP A 161 -17.90 14.79 17.71
CA ASP A 161 -18.37 13.47 17.25
C ASP A 161 -17.83 13.14 15.85
N ILE A 162 -17.67 14.16 14.98
CA ILE A 162 -16.97 14.02 13.68
C ILE A 162 -15.54 13.58 13.92
N ILE A 163 -14.81 14.27 14.81
CA ILE A 163 -13.41 13.94 15.11
C ILE A 163 -13.29 12.53 15.68
N ALA A 164 -14.10 12.19 16.67
CA ALA A 164 -14.10 10.85 17.27
C ALA A 164 -14.35 9.75 16.20
N GLY A 165 -15.30 9.99 15.29
CA GLY A 165 -15.55 9.08 14.18
C GLY A 165 -14.36 8.98 13.20
N LEU A 166 -13.71 10.10 12.89
CA LEU A 166 -12.53 10.14 12.02
C LEU A 166 -11.34 9.43 12.67
N GLU A 167 -11.07 9.70 13.95
CA GLU A 167 -10.00 9.03 14.72
C GLU A 167 -10.23 7.52 14.76
N LYS A 168 -11.46 7.10 15.06
CA LYS A 168 -11.82 5.68 15.06
C LYS A 168 -11.62 5.03 13.70
N THR A 169 -12.00 5.71 12.60
CA THR A 169 -11.90 5.20 11.25
C THR A 169 -10.46 5.15 10.75
N TYR A 170 -9.71 6.25 10.90
CA TYR A 170 -8.44 6.47 10.19
C TYR A 170 -7.19 6.39 11.07
N CYS A 171 -7.34 6.40 12.41
CA CYS A 171 -6.21 6.49 13.34
C CYS A 171 -6.19 5.37 14.40
N SER A 172 -7.05 4.34 14.27
CA SER A 172 -7.07 3.17 15.16
C SER A 172 -5.97 2.16 14.79
N SER A 173 -6.27 0.88 14.79
CA SER A 173 -5.35 -0.20 14.41
C SER A 173 -5.16 -0.35 12.89
N ILE A 174 -5.83 0.49 12.09
CA ILE A 174 -5.79 0.46 10.62
C ILE A 174 -5.42 1.84 10.09
N GLY A 175 -4.53 1.86 9.10
CA GLY A 175 -4.19 3.02 8.31
C GLY A 175 -4.52 2.78 6.85
N TYR A 176 -5.23 3.71 6.21
CA TYR A 176 -5.65 3.57 4.82
C TYR A 176 -4.93 4.55 3.92
N GLU A 177 -4.40 4.03 2.81
CA GLU A 177 -3.85 4.83 1.73
C GLU A 177 -4.59 4.51 0.43
N PHE A 178 -5.57 5.35 0.07
CA PHE A 178 -6.36 5.20 -1.16
C PHE A 178 -6.76 6.55 -1.78
N MET A 179 -6.51 7.66 -1.11
CA MET A 179 -6.94 8.98 -1.60
C MET A 179 -6.20 9.42 -2.85
N TYR A 180 -5.06 8.79 -3.18
CA TYR A 180 -4.30 9.02 -4.41
C TYR A 180 -4.89 8.28 -5.64
N LEU A 181 -5.85 7.38 -5.45
CA LEU A 181 -6.51 6.70 -6.57
C LEU A 181 -7.16 7.74 -7.51
N VAL A 182 -6.89 7.59 -8.80
CA VAL A 182 -7.46 8.50 -9.81
C VAL A 182 -8.92 8.15 -10.11
N ASP A 183 -9.25 6.84 -10.10
CA ASP A 183 -10.62 6.41 -10.33
C ASP A 183 -11.51 6.78 -9.14
N THR A 184 -12.55 7.58 -9.45
CA THR A 184 -13.48 8.08 -8.43
C THR A 184 -14.35 6.96 -7.87
N GLN A 185 -14.71 5.96 -8.67
CA GLN A 185 -15.56 4.85 -8.22
C GLN A 185 -14.79 3.97 -7.23
N GLU A 186 -13.54 3.60 -7.54
CA GLU A 186 -12.66 2.85 -6.65
C GLU A 186 -12.48 3.56 -5.31
N LYS A 187 -12.14 4.86 -5.35
CA LYS A 187 -11.95 5.69 -4.17
C LYS A 187 -13.21 5.77 -3.29
N ARG A 188 -14.36 6.09 -3.90
CA ARG A 188 -15.64 6.20 -3.18
C ARG A 188 -16.12 4.86 -2.63
N TRP A 189 -15.85 3.76 -3.33
CA TRP A 189 -16.19 2.41 -2.89
C TRP A 189 -15.45 2.03 -1.60
N ILE A 190 -14.14 2.32 -1.52
CA ILE A 190 -13.35 2.09 -0.31
C ILE A 190 -13.84 3.01 0.81
N GLN A 191 -13.95 4.30 0.51
CA GLN A 191 -14.38 5.31 1.48
C GLN A 191 -15.72 4.94 2.13
N GLN A 192 -16.71 4.55 1.34
CA GLN A 192 -18.01 4.13 1.86
C GLN A 192 -17.90 2.99 2.86
N ARG A 193 -17.09 1.96 2.57
CA ARG A 193 -16.97 0.78 3.42
C ARG A 193 -16.27 1.06 4.73
N VAL A 194 -15.20 1.84 4.70
CA VAL A 194 -14.43 2.14 5.92
C VAL A 194 -15.15 3.16 6.81
N GLU A 195 -15.80 4.16 6.22
CA GLU A 195 -16.48 5.22 6.98
C GLU A 195 -17.82 4.79 7.53
N SER A 196 -18.63 4.01 6.77
CA SER A 196 -19.94 3.57 7.26
C SER A 196 -19.85 2.63 8.46
N SER A 197 -18.79 1.84 8.55
CA SER A 197 -18.51 0.98 9.71
C SER A 197 -17.62 1.63 10.75
N GLN A 198 -17.01 2.78 10.44
CA GLN A 198 -15.94 3.40 11.23
C GLN A 198 -14.80 2.41 11.56
N SER A 199 -14.46 1.55 10.60
CA SER A 199 -13.46 0.48 10.75
C SER A 199 -13.71 -0.47 11.94
N ASP A 200 -14.94 -0.58 12.38
CA ASP A 200 -15.36 -1.40 13.51
C ASP A 200 -16.50 -2.34 13.07
N PRO A 201 -16.17 -3.43 12.35
CA PRO A 201 -17.15 -4.45 12.01
C PRO A 201 -17.53 -5.21 13.26
N GLN A 202 -18.80 -5.19 13.60
CA GLN A 202 -19.33 -5.92 14.77
C GLN A 202 -19.38 -7.42 14.47
N TYR A 203 -18.26 -8.12 14.68
CA TYR A 203 -18.19 -9.57 14.45
C TYR A 203 -18.99 -10.37 15.46
N SER A 204 -19.56 -11.48 14.99
CA SER A 204 -20.27 -12.42 15.85
C SER A 204 -19.31 -13.10 16.84
N HIS A 205 -19.84 -13.59 17.96
CA HIS A 205 -19.05 -14.38 18.92
C HIS A 205 -18.42 -15.62 18.26
N GLU A 206 -19.10 -16.22 17.31
CA GLU A 206 -18.59 -17.38 16.56
C GLU A 206 -17.37 -16.99 15.72
N THR A 207 -17.43 -15.91 14.96
CA THR A 207 -16.30 -15.38 14.18
C THR A 207 -15.11 -15.08 15.09
N ARG A 208 -15.35 -14.42 16.24
CA ARG A 208 -14.30 -14.07 17.19
C ARG A 208 -13.68 -15.31 17.83
N LYS A 209 -14.45 -16.35 18.15
CA LYS A 209 -13.94 -17.64 18.64
C LYS A 209 -13.11 -18.36 17.56
N ASN A 210 -13.55 -18.33 16.32
CA ASN A 210 -12.80 -18.92 15.19
C ASN A 210 -11.43 -18.22 15.02
N LEU A 211 -11.37 -16.90 15.14
CA LEU A 211 -10.09 -16.17 15.13
C LEU A 211 -9.15 -16.67 16.23
N LEU A 212 -9.66 -16.82 17.46
CA LEU A 212 -8.86 -17.33 18.59
C LEU A 212 -8.37 -18.76 18.34
N GLU A 213 -9.20 -19.63 17.78
CA GLU A 213 -8.84 -20.99 17.41
C GLU A 213 -7.68 -21.00 16.39
N ARG A 214 -7.77 -20.19 15.32
CA ARG A 214 -6.73 -20.07 14.30
C ARG A 214 -5.41 -19.54 14.86
N LEU A 215 -5.47 -18.52 15.71
CA LEU A 215 -4.30 -17.99 16.41
C LEU A 215 -3.68 -19.04 17.34
N THR A 216 -4.51 -19.83 18.04
CA THR A 216 -4.06 -20.92 18.93
C THR A 216 -3.36 -22.02 18.13
N ALA A 217 -3.88 -22.39 16.97
CA ALA A 217 -3.26 -23.36 16.08
C ALA A 217 -1.92 -22.87 15.56
N ALA A 218 -1.86 -21.60 15.12
CA ALA A 218 -0.63 -20.97 14.64
C ALA A 218 0.48 -20.94 15.71
N GLU A 219 0.16 -20.41 16.89
CA GLU A 219 1.10 -20.34 18.02
C GLU A 219 1.51 -21.72 18.51
N GLY A 220 0.56 -22.67 18.57
CA GLY A 220 0.79 -24.05 19.03
C GLY A 220 1.83 -24.76 18.17
N LEU A 221 1.73 -24.66 16.85
CA LEU A 221 2.70 -25.25 15.94
C LEU A 221 4.10 -24.63 16.14
N GLU A 222 4.20 -23.29 16.22
CA GLU A 222 5.48 -22.62 16.42
C GLU A 222 6.15 -23.02 17.74
N LYS A 223 5.38 -23.08 18.85
CA LYS A 223 5.87 -23.53 20.15
C LYS A 223 6.33 -24.98 20.13
N TYR A 224 5.59 -25.85 19.46
CA TYR A 224 5.97 -27.26 19.33
C TYR A 224 7.30 -27.41 18.58
N LEU A 225 7.42 -26.76 17.41
CA LEU A 225 8.64 -26.80 16.60
C LEU A 225 9.84 -26.21 17.36
N ALA A 226 9.64 -25.12 18.09
CA ALA A 226 10.68 -24.48 18.86
C ALA A 226 11.19 -25.36 20.01
N SER A 227 10.31 -26.12 20.67
CA SER A 227 10.65 -26.99 21.77
C SER A 227 11.25 -28.34 21.31
N ARG A 228 10.71 -28.90 20.24
CA ARG A 228 11.10 -30.22 19.73
C ARG A 228 12.36 -30.17 18.88
N TYR A 229 12.56 -29.10 18.12
CA TYR A 229 13.66 -28.93 17.17
C TYR A 229 14.42 -27.62 17.42
N PRO A 230 15.00 -27.38 18.59
CA PRO A 230 15.69 -26.15 18.93
C PRO A 230 16.83 -25.89 17.94
N GLY A 231 16.95 -24.65 17.47
CA GLY A 231 17.97 -24.24 16.50
C GLY A 231 17.77 -24.76 15.06
N ALA A 232 16.78 -25.61 14.81
CA ALA A 232 16.51 -26.07 13.46
C ALA A 232 15.89 -24.94 12.61
N LYS A 233 16.54 -24.61 11.50
CA LYS A 233 16.14 -23.51 10.61
C LYS A 233 14.73 -23.75 10.02
N ARG A 234 13.80 -22.84 10.28
CA ARG A 234 12.39 -22.93 9.89
C ARG A 234 11.75 -21.62 9.47
N PHE A 235 12.37 -20.46 9.78
CA PHE A 235 11.82 -19.12 9.58
C PHE A 235 10.41 -18.98 10.18
N GLY A 236 10.32 -19.13 11.49
CA GLY A 236 9.06 -19.17 12.24
C GLY A 236 8.19 -17.91 12.10
N LEU A 237 6.90 -18.12 12.36
CA LEU A 237 5.87 -17.07 12.23
C LEU A 237 5.69 -16.26 13.54
N GLU A 238 6.39 -16.61 14.62
CA GLU A 238 6.18 -15.99 15.94
C GLU A 238 6.24 -14.46 15.89
N GLY A 239 5.17 -13.81 16.27
CA GLY A 239 4.93 -12.37 16.20
C GLY A 239 4.14 -11.89 14.98
N ALA A 240 3.75 -12.82 14.08
CA ALA A 240 2.92 -12.55 12.91
C ALA A 240 1.79 -13.59 12.77
N GLU A 241 1.31 -14.16 13.86
CA GLU A 241 0.35 -15.26 13.88
C GLU A 241 -0.98 -14.92 13.20
N SER A 242 -1.36 -13.63 13.16
CA SER A 242 -2.55 -13.13 12.46
C SER A 242 -2.55 -13.40 10.95
N LEU A 243 -1.40 -13.75 10.35
CA LEU A 243 -1.34 -14.23 8.97
C LEU A 243 -2.20 -15.49 8.75
N ILE A 244 -2.31 -16.38 9.74
CA ILE A 244 -3.06 -17.64 9.57
C ILE A 244 -4.57 -17.42 9.48
N PRO A 245 -5.24 -16.70 10.40
CA PRO A 245 -6.65 -16.34 10.21
C PRO A 245 -6.88 -15.50 8.95
N MET A 246 -5.97 -14.58 8.58
CA MET A 246 -6.04 -13.83 7.32
C MET A 246 -6.08 -14.76 6.11
N MET A 247 -5.18 -15.72 6.01
CA MET A 247 -5.13 -16.68 4.91
C MET A 247 -6.37 -17.57 4.85
N ASN A 248 -6.88 -17.98 6.01
CA ASN A 248 -8.13 -18.74 6.08
C ASN A 248 -9.30 -17.94 5.52
N GLU A 249 -9.45 -16.67 5.93
CA GLU A 249 -10.50 -15.79 5.42
C GLU A 249 -10.39 -15.59 3.92
N LEU A 250 -9.20 -15.31 3.40
CA LEU A 250 -8.98 -15.14 1.94
C LEU A 250 -9.46 -16.37 1.15
N ILE A 251 -9.18 -17.58 1.63
CA ILE A 251 -9.59 -18.83 0.96
C ILE A 251 -11.10 -19.02 1.07
N GLN A 252 -11.67 -18.94 2.28
CA GLN A 252 -13.09 -19.14 2.52
C GLN A 252 -13.94 -18.14 1.74
N ARG A 253 -13.59 -16.86 1.83
CA ARG A 253 -14.31 -15.80 1.12
C ARG A 253 -14.12 -15.87 -0.39
N SER A 254 -12.92 -16.24 -0.89
CA SER A 254 -12.70 -16.47 -2.33
C SER A 254 -13.64 -17.54 -2.86
N GLY A 255 -13.78 -18.65 -2.13
CA GLY A 255 -14.70 -19.72 -2.49
C GLY A 255 -16.17 -19.26 -2.47
N ALA A 256 -16.61 -18.52 -1.44
CA ALA A 256 -17.94 -17.94 -1.37
C ALA A 256 -18.22 -16.99 -2.55
N LEU A 257 -17.19 -16.27 -3.03
CA LEU A 257 -17.25 -15.41 -4.22
C LEU A 257 -17.10 -16.16 -5.57
N GLY A 258 -17.00 -17.49 -5.52
CA GLY A 258 -17.03 -18.34 -6.72
C GLY A 258 -15.67 -18.78 -7.25
N ALA A 259 -14.58 -18.52 -6.53
CA ALA A 259 -13.27 -19.04 -6.89
C ALA A 259 -13.28 -20.59 -6.93
N LYS A 260 -12.52 -21.14 -7.86
CA LYS A 260 -12.27 -22.59 -7.99
C LYS A 260 -10.83 -22.94 -7.65
N GLU A 261 -9.94 -21.98 -7.79
CA GLU A 261 -8.53 -22.16 -7.45
C GLU A 261 -7.97 -20.89 -6.77
N VAL A 262 -7.05 -21.11 -5.81
CA VAL A 262 -6.23 -20.05 -5.21
C VAL A 262 -4.77 -20.48 -5.37
N VAL A 263 -3.95 -19.61 -5.96
CA VAL A 263 -2.51 -19.84 -6.14
C VAL A 263 -1.75 -18.87 -5.25
N ILE A 264 -0.89 -19.43 -4.40
CA ILE A 264 -0.17 -18.68 -3.38
C ILE A 264 1.32 -18.69 -3.70
N GLY A 265 1.94 -17.50 -3.69
CA GLY A 265 3.38 -17.32 -3.62
C GLY A 265 3.77 -16.73 -2.28
N MET A 266 4.83 -17.21 -1.66
CA MET A 266 5.28 -16.62 -0.41
C MET A 266 6.76 -16.85 -0.18
N ALA A 267 7.37 -15.93 0.60
CA ALA A 267 8.71 -16.06 1.16
C ALA A 267 8.81 -17.19 2.20
N HIS A 268 9.95 -17.31 2.85
CA HIS A 268 10.22 -18.40 3.82
C HIS A 268 9.45 -18.25 5.12
N ARG A 269 9.33 -17.01 5.64
CA ARG A 269 8.76 -16.74 6.96
C ARG A 269 7.30 -17.15 7.07
N GLY A 270 7.01 -18.01 8.07
CA GLY A 270 5.67 -18.53 8.29
C GLY A 270 5.24 -19.65 7.33
N ARG A 271 6.09 -20.01 6.36
CA ARG A 271 5.72 -20.97 5.31
C ARG A 271 5.32 -22.33 5.87
N LEU A 272 6.04 -22.83 6.86
CA LEU A 272 5.72 -24.13 7.48
C LEU A 272 4.37 -24.08 8.21
N ASN A 273 4.04 -22.94 8.80
CA ASN A 273 2.76 -22.72 9.46
C ASN A 273 1.61 -22.68 8.44
N VAL A 274 1.81 -21.97 7.33
CA VAL A 274 0.85 -21.94 6.20
C VAL A 274 0.65 -23.33 5.62
N LEU A 275 1.72 -24.12 5.42
CA LEU A 275 1.62 -25.50 4.93
C LEU A 275 0.70 -26.37 5.81
N VAL A 276 0.81 -26.26 7.13
CA VAL A 276 0.03 -27.08 8.06
C VAL A 276 -1.35 -26.47 8.30
N ASN A 277 -1.42 -25.22 8.78
CA ASN A 277 -2.66 -24.61 9.28
C ASN A 277 -3.56 -23.99 8.19
N THR A 278 -3.01 -23.75 7.00
CA THR A 278 -3.80 -23.20 5.88
C THR A 278 -4.03 -24.25 4.79
N LEU A 279 -2.99 -24.98 4.37
CA LEU A 279 -3.12 -25.95 3.28
C LEU A 279 -3.40 -27.38 3.78
N GLY A 280 -3.37 -27.64 5.07
CA GLY A 280 -3.67 -28.95 5.64
C GLY A 280 -2.61 -30.02 5.41
N LYS A 281 -1.34 -29.64 5.18
CA LYS A 281 -0.24 -30.61 5.16
C LYS A 281 -0.19 -31.34 6.50
N ASN A 282 -0.08 -32.68 6.46
CA ASN A 282 -0.01 -33.48 7.68
C ASN A 282 1.21 -33.08 8.51
N PRO A 283 1.04 -32.68 9.78
CA PRO A 283 2.15 -32.32 10.66
C PRO A 283 3.20 -33.43 10.79
N LYS A 284 2.79 -34.70 10.74
CA LYS A 284 3.71 -35.84 10.79
C LYS A 284 4.71 -35.79 9.63
N ASP A 285 4.27 -35.50 8.42
CA ASP A 285 5.15 -35.44 7.26
C ASP A 285 6.18 -34.32 7.41
N LEU A 286 5.76 -33.17 7.98
CA LEU A 286 6.66 -32.07 8.30
C LEU A 286 7.68 -32.48 9.39
N PHE A 287 7.27 -33.21 10.45
CA PHE A 287 8.16 -33.63 11.49
C PHE A 287 9.16 -34.68 11.01
N ASP A 288 8.74 -35.61 10.14
CA ASP A 288 9.64 -36.58 9.53
C ASP A 288 10.76 -35.90 8.70
N GLU A 289 10.46 -34.75 8.09
CA GLU A 289 11.47 -33.93 7.40
C GLU A 289 12.47 -33.27 8.40
N PHE A 290 12.01 -32.83 9.57
CA PHE A 290 12.89 -32.30 10.61
C PHE A 290 13.80 -33.40 11.16
N GLU A 291 13.33 -34.65 11.21
CA GLU A 291 14.08 -35.82 11.68
C GLU A 291 14.98 -36.44 10.59
N GLY A 292 14.99 -35.83 9.37
CA GLY A 292 15.83 -36.32 8.26
C GLY A 292 15.33 -37.60 7.61
N LYS A 293 14.09 -38.04 7.90
CA LYS A 293 13.47 -39.20 7.28
C LYS A 293 13.06 -38.82 5.86
N LYS A 294 13.75 -39.35 4.87
CA LYS A 294 13.41 -39.15 3.46
C LYS A 294 12.14 -39.92 3.09
N LEU A 295 11.11 -39.20 2.65
CA LEU A 295 9.86 -39.79 2.14
C LEU A 295 10.05 -40.47 0.77
N VAL A 296 11.06 -40.10 0.00
CA VAL A 296 11.36 -40.62 -1.34
C VAL A 296 12.87 -40.56 -1.63
N ASN A 297 13.40 -41.48 -2.43
CA ASN A 297 14.80 -41.52 -2.91
C ASN A 297 15.11 -40.43 -3.96
N THR A 298 14.77 -39.18 -3.69
CA THR A 298 15.05 -38.02 -4.57
C THR A 298 15.96 -37.02 -3.87
N SER A 299 16.72 -36.25 -4.66
CA SER A 299 17.40 -35.07 -4.13
C SER A 299 16.35 -34.05 -3.69
N GLY A 300 16.11 -33.92 -2.39
CA GLY A 300 15.16 -32.96 -1.84
C GLY A 300 15.74 -31.57 -1.73
N ASP A 301 14.86 -30.57 -1.80
CA ASP A 301 15.18 -29.19 -1.42
C ASP A 301 14.92 -28.97 0.08
N VAL A 302 15.29 -27.81 0.61
CA VAL A 302 15.06 -27.47 2.01
C VAL A 302 13.56 -27.31 2.31
N LYS A 303 13.17 -27.69 3.54
CA LYS A 303 11.74 -27.73 3.94
C LYS A 303 10.97 -26.43 3.74
N TYR A 304 11.63 -25.28 3.87
CA TYR A 304 11.01 -23.95 3.71
C TYR A 304 10.96 -23.44 2.25
N HIS A 305 11.33 -24.26 1.25
CA HIS A 305 11.10 -24.04 -0.17
C HIS A 305 9.91 -24.83 -0.74
N GLN A 306 9.42 -25.82 0.01
CA GLN A 306 8.44 -26.76 -0.49
C GLN A 306 7.13 -26.08 -0.93
N GLY A 307 6.61 -26.51 -2.08
CA GLY A 307 5.25 -26.29 -2.49
C GLY A 307 4.31 -27.39 -1.94
N PHE A 308 3.01 -27.12 -2.02
CA PHE A 308 1.98 -28.06 -1.62
C PHE A 308 0.66 -27.67 -2.31
N SER A 309 -0.22 -28.64 -2.53
CA SER A 309 -1.57 -28.34 -2.96
C SER A 309 -2.57 -29.27 -2.30
N SER A 310 -3.77 -28.76 -2.07
CA SER A 310 -4.89 -29.49 -1.48
C SER A 310 -6.21 -28.88 -1.91
N ASN A 311 -7.31 -29.55 -1.58
CA ASN A 311 -8.65 -29.06 -1.77
C ASN A 311 -9.25 -28.69 -0.41
N VAL A 312 -9.89 -27.54 -0.34
CA VAL A 312 -10.55 -27.02 0.87
C VAL A 312 -12.03 -26.78 0.58
N MET A 313 -12.89 -27.21 1.48
CA MET A 313 -14.33 -26.92 1.40
C MET A 313 -14.60 -25.51 1.89
N THR A 314 -15.35 -24.76 1.11
CA THR A 314 -15.82 -23.40 1.42
C THR A 314 -17.33 -23.34 1.26
N GLU A 315 -17.96 -22.24 1.68
CA GLU A 315 -19.40 -22.02 1.45
C GLU A 315 -19.78 -22.07 -0.04
N GLY A 316 -18.87 -21.65 -0.95
CA GLY A 316 -19.07 -21.70 -2.41
C GLY A 316 -18.69 -23.03 -3.04
N GLY A 317 -18.38 -24.05 -2.24
CA GLY A 317 -17.95 -25.37 -2.66
C GLY A 317 -16.44 -25.61 -2.52
N GLU A 318 -15.96 -26.66 -3.17
CA GLU A 318 -14.54 -27.02 -3.12
C GLU A 318 -13.67 -26.02 -3.89
N VAL A 319 -12.57 -25.60 -3.28
CA VAL A 319 -11.53 -24.74 -3.86
C VAL A 319 -10.20 -25.46 -3.81
N HIS A 320 -9.53 -25.56 -4.96
CA HIS A 320 -8.17 -26.07 -5.04
C HIS A 320 -7.17 -24.96 -4.65
N ILE A 321 -6.36 -25.21 -3.62
CA ILE A 321 -5.32 -24.26 -3.19
C ILE A 321 -3.95 -24.83 -3.52
N ALA A 322 -3.07 -23.98 -4.08
CA ALA A 322 -1.74 -24.36 -4.48
C ALA A 322 -0.70 -23.34 -3.98
N LEU A 323 0.22 -23.77 -3.14
CA LEU A 323 1.39 -23.01 -2.74
C LEU A 323 2.54 -23.34 -3.68
N SER A 324 3.00 -22.36 -4.44
CA SER A 324 4.13 -22.51 -5.36
C SER A 324 5.43 -22.80 -4.61
N PHE A 325 6.34 -23.55 -5.23
CA PHE A 325 7.71 -23.67 -4.74
C PHE A 325 8.35 -22.28 -4.65
N ASN A 326 9.21 -22.07 -3.67
CA ASN A 326 9.91 -20.81 -3.49
C ASN A 326 11.41 -21.04 -3.39
N PRO A 327 12.25 -20.39 -4.21
CA PRO A 327 13.71 -20.45 -4.09
C PRO A 327 14.22 -19.45 -3.05
N SER A 328 15.52 -19.43 -2.82
CA SER A 328 16.17 -18.41 -1.96
C SER A 328 16.24 -17.01 -2.62
N HIS A 329 15.93 -16.89 -3.90
CA HIS A 329 15.83 -15.61 -4.60
C HIS A 329 14.52 -14.94 -4.21
N LEU A 330 14.60 -13.92 -3.37
CA LEU A 330 13.43 -13.23 -2.85
C LEU A 330 12.60 -12.60 -3.97
N GLU A 331 11.29 -12.67 -3.85
CA GLU A 331 10.26 -12.07 -4.71
C GLU A 331 10.10 -12.70 -6.11
N ILE A 332 11.01 -13.58 -6.55
CA ILE A 332 10.93 -14.19 -7.88
C ILE A 332 9.71 -15.12 -8.04
N VAL A 333 9.13 -15.58 -6.93
CA VAL A 333 7.91 -16.41 -6.95
C VAL A 333 6.67 -15.61 -7.40
N SER A 334 6.65 -14.30 -7.19
CA SER A 334 5.48 -13.45 -7.53
C SER A 334 5.12 -13.52 -9.02
N PRO A 335 6.02 -13.24 -9.99
CA PRO A 335 5.69 -13.39 -11.41
C PRO A 335 5.41 -14.85 -11.81
N VAL A 336 5.96 -15.84 -11.10
CA VAL A 336 5.65 -17.27 -11.33
C VAL A 336 4.20 -17.56 -10.95
N VAL A 337 3.70 -16.99 -9.85
CA VAL A 337 2.29 -17.10 -9.45
C VAL A 337 1.39 -16.47 -10.49
N GLU A 338 1.71 -15.27 -10.97
CA GLU A 338 0.94 -14.60 -12.01
C GLU A 338 0.85 -15.44 -13.29
N GLY A 339 1.97 -16.00 -13.75
CA GLY A 339 1.99 -16.90 -14.90
C GLY A 339 1.19 -18.19 -14.69
N SER A 340 1.27 -18.77 -13.49
CA SER A 340 0.49 -19.95 -13.11
C SER A 340 -1.02 -19.67 -13.09
N VAL A 341 -1.42 -18.53 -12.51
CA VAL A 341 -2.82 -18.08 -12.46
C VAL A 341 -3.33 -17.87 -13.89
N ARG A 342 -2.60 -17.13 -14.71
CA ARG A 342 -2.98 -16.87 -16.10
C ARG A 342 -3.19 -18.16 -16.89
N ALA A 343 -2.26 -19.11 -16.79
CA ALA A 343 -2.38 -20.40 -17.46
C ALA A 343 -3.60 -21.22 -16.97
N ARG A 344 -3.97 -21.11 -15.69
CA ARG A 344 -5.16 -21.75 -15.12
C ARG A 344 -6.45 -21.09 -15.59
N GLN A 345 -6.46 -19.75 -15.65
CA GLN A 345 -7.57 -18.96 -16.20
C GLN A 345 -7.81 -19.30 -17.66
N ASP A 346 -6.76 -19.36 -18.49
CA ASP A 346 -6.87 -19.72 -19.91
C ASP A 346 -7.43 -21.13 -20.09
N ARG A 347 -6.98 -22.13 -19.30
CA ARG A 347 -7.52 -23.49 -19.34
C ARG A 347 -8.98 -23.59 -18.92
N ARG A 348 -9.47 -22.66 -18.08
CA ARG A 348 -10.87 -22.58 -17.61
C ARG A 348 -11.75 -21.70 -18.48
N ASN A 349 -11.18 -21.02 -19.49
CA ASN A 349 -11.84 -19.97 -20.25
C ASN A 349 -12.36 -18.84 -19.33
N ASP A 350 -11.64 -18.57 -18.23
CA ASP A 350 -11.97 -17.49 -17.29
C ASP A 350 -11.49 -16.14 -17.81
N THR A 351 -12.38 -15.43 -18.49
CA THR A 351 -12.12 -14.07 -18.98
C THR A 351 -12.31 -13.01 -17.90
N SER A 352 -12.98 -13.37 -16.81
CA SER A 352 -13.28 -12.46 -15.70
C SER A 352 -12.13 -12.29 -14.72
N GLY A 353 -11.22 -13.27 -14.62
CA GLY A 353 -10.16 -13.33 -13.61
C GLY A 353 -10.67 -13.61 -12.20
N LYS A 354 -11.92 -14.10 -12.05
CA LYS A 354 -12.56 -14.31 -10.74
C LYS A 354 -12.50 -15.75 -10.25
N THR A 355 -12.28 -16.72 -11.15
CA THR A 355 -12.30 -18.15 -10.79
C THR A 355 -10.94 -18.67 -10.30
N VAL A 356 -9.84 -17.98 -10.62
CA VAL A 356 -8.51 -18.30 -10.13
C VAL A 356 -7.89 -17.04 -9.51
N VAL A 357 -7.57 -17.10 -8.22
CA VAL A 357 -7.14 -15.95 -7.41
C VAL A 357 -5.66 -16.06 -7.06
N PRO A 358 -4.83 -15.07 -7.44
CA PRO A 358 -3.45 -14.96 -6.95
C PRO A 358 -3.39 -14.32 -5.58
N ILE A 359 -2.53 -14.87 -4.71
CA ILE A 359 -2.14 -14.28 -3.43
C ILE A 359 -0.62 -14.30 -3.36
N SER A 360 0.01 -13.16 -3.11
CA SER A 360 1.45 -13.03 -2.96
C SER A 360 1.80 -12.50 -1.57
N ILE A 361 2.64 -13.24 -0.82
CA ILE A 361 3.06 -12.90 0.54
C ILE A 361 4.54 -12.55 0.53
N HIS A 362 4.85 -11.34 0.97
CA HIS A 362 6.15 -10.68 0.86
C HIS A 362 6.77 -10.41 2.23
N GLY A 363 8.09 -10.23 2.26
CA GLY A 363 8.75 -9.53 3.36
C GLY A 363 8.90 -8.04 3.02
N ASP A 364 8.80 -7.17 4.02
CA ASP A 364 8.79 -5.71 3.86
C ASP A 364 10.01 -5.16 3.09
N SER A 365 11.20 -5.57 3.48
CA SER A 365 12.43 -5.09 2.84
C SER A 365 12.60 -5.62 1.42
N ALA A 366 12.20 -6.86 1.16
CA ALA A 366 12.24 -7.44 -0.17
C ALA A 366 11.20 -6.78 -1.10
N PHE A 367 10.00 -6.54 -0.60
CA PHE A 367 8.95 -5.85 -1.35
C PHE A 367 9.36 -4.45 -1.80
N ALA A 368 9.99 -3.69 -0.91
CA ALA A 368 10.49 -2.35 -1.23
C ALA A 368 11.74 -2.36 -2.12
N GLY A 369 12.64 -3.36 -1.97
CA GLY A 369 13.98 -3.30 -2.51
C GLY A 369 14.26 -4.18 -3.73
N GLN A 370 13.41 -5.18 -4.04
CA GLN A 370 13.62 -6.08 -5.17
C GLN A 370 12.94 -5.55 -6.43
N GLY A 371 13.70 -5.24 -7.48
CA GLY A 371 13.17 -4.68 -8.74
C GLY A 371 12.08 -5.53 -9.40
N VAL A 372 12.13 -6.86 -9.22
CA VAL A 372 11.13 -7.79 -9.76
C VAL A 372 9.70 -7.50 -9.24
N VAL A 373 9.55 -6.90 -8.05
CA VAL A 373 8.23 -6.47 -7.53
C VAL A 373 7.66 -5.37 -8.41
N MET A 374 8.46 -4.35 -8.71
CA MET A 374 8.04 -3.23 -9.56
C MET A 374 7.72 -3.70 -10.99
N GLU A 375 8.53 -4.61 -11.53
CA GLU A 375 8.33 -5.21 -12.85
C GLU A 375 7.03 -6.03 -12.90
N THR A 376 6.75 -6.82 -11.86
CA THR A 376 5.51 -7.58 -11.73
C THR A 376 4.30 -6.65 -11.65
N PHE A 377 4.38 -5.58 -10.88
CA PHE A 377 3.33 -4.56 -10.81
C PHE A 377 3.07 -3.91 -12.16
N GLN A 378 4.12 -3.58 -12.94
CA GLN A 378 3.92 -3.00 -14.26
C GLN A 378 3.26 -3.96 -15.26
N MET A 379 3.35 -5.27 -15.05
CA MET A 379 2.65 -6.26 -15.86
C MET A 379 1.18 -6.46 -15.46
N SER A 380 0.81 -6.18 -14.19
CA SER A 380 -0.44 -6.62 -13.56
C SER A 380 -1.73 -6.23 -14.32
N GLN A 381 -1.74 -5.05 -14.96
CA GLN A 381 -2.89 -4.55 -15.72
C GLN A 381 -2.68 -4.59 -17.26
N THR A 382 -1.54 -5.11 -17.72
CA THR A 382 -1.29 -5.20 -19.16
C THR A 382 -2.12 -6.32 -19.79
N ARG A 383 -2.57 -6.10 -21.01
CA ARG A 383 -3.49 -6.99 -21.70
C ARG A 383 -3.00 -8.45 -21.79
N GLY A 384 -1.69 -8.67 -21.96
CA GLY A 384 -1.10 -10.00 -22.09
C GLY A 384 -0.90 -10.74 -20.77
N TYR A 385 -0.82 -10.04 -19.63
CA TYR A 385 -0.37 -10.62 -18.36
C TYR A 385 -1.38 -10.49 -17.21
N ARG A 386 -2.40 -9.62 -17.34
CA ARG A 386 -3.38 -9.39 -16.28
C ARG A 386 -4.05 -10.70 -15.82
N THR A 387 -4.26 -10.81 -14.51
CA THR A 387 -4.91 -11.95 -13.85
C THR A 387 -6.20 -11.57 -13.11
N GLY A 388 -6.66 -10.32 -13.22
CA GLY A 388 -7.81 -9.81 -12.49
C GLY A 388 -7.45 -9.35 -11.08
N GLY A 389 -6.21 -8.91 -10.89
CA GLY A 389 -5.67 -8.38 -9.65
C GLY A 389 -5.15 -9.46 -8.68
N THR A 390 -4.16 -9.07 -7.90
CA THR A 390 -3.50 -9.89 -6.88
C THR A 390 -3.72 -9.29 -5.50
N VAL A 391 -3.97 -10.13 -4.50
CA VAL A 391 -3.91 -9.71 -3.11
C VAL A 391 -2.48 -9.87 -2.62
N HIS A 392 -1.81 -8.75 -2.39
CA HIS A 392 -0.46 -8.71 -1.84
C HIS A 392 -0.50 -8.54 -0.32
N ILE A 393 0.22 -9.38 0.41
CA ILE A 393 0.34 -9.31 1.85
C ILE A 393 1.81 -9.08 2.19
N VAL A 394 2.13 -7.96 2.81
CA VAL A 394 3.48 -7.67 3.29
C VAL A 394 3.55 -8.03 4.76
N VAL A 395 4.29 -9.08 5.11
CA VAL A 395 4.58 -9.44 6.51
C VAL A 395 5.69 -8.51 7.00
N ASN A 396 5.28 -7.35 7.50
CA ASN A 396 6.15 -6.26 7.91
C ASN A 396 6.57 -6.44 9.36
N ASN A 397 7.66 -7.13 9.58
CA ASN A 397 8.19 -7.37 10.92
C ASN A 397 9.14 -6.27 11.42
N GLN A 398 9.19 -5.12 10.74
CA GLN A 398 9.90 -3.90 11.09
C GLN A 398 11.44 -4.07 11.19
N VAL A 399 11.98 -5.14 10.61
CA VAL A 399 13.41 -5.38 10.55
C VAL A 399 13.80 -6.11 9.26
N GLY A 400 14.63 -5.48 8.44
CA GLY A 400 15.19 -6.08 7.23
C GLY A 400 16.50 -6.78 7.53
N PHE A 401 16.49 -8.12 7.66
CA PHE A 401 17.63 -8.93 8.11
C PHE A 401 18.16 -8.45 9.47
N THR A 402 19.07 -7.48 9.50
CA THR A 402 19.67 -6.88 10.72
C THR A 402 19.53 -5.37 10.78
N THR A 403 18.75 -4.74 9.91
CA THR A 403 18.53 -3.27 9.85
C THR A 403 17.09 -2.96 10.20
N ASN A 404 16.86 -2.08 11.19
CA ASN A 404 15.51 -1.76 11.68
C ASN A 404 15.20 -0.25 11.76
N ARG A 405 16.18 0.63 11.62
CA ARG A 405 15.91 2.07 11.55
C ARG A 405 15.43 2.43 10.16
N GLN A 406 14.32 3.16 10.09
CA GLN A 406 13.73 3.55 8.80
C GLN A 406 14.69 4.34 7.91
N GLU A 407 15.43 5.27 8.48
CA GLU A 407 16.43 6.08 7.79
C GLU A 407 17.59 5.26 7.17
N ASP A 408 17.83 4.06 7.70
CA ASP A 408 18.89 3.16 7.21
C ASP A 408 18.35 2.11 6.23
N VAL A 409 17.02 1.92 6.18
CA VAL A 409 16.39 0.86 5.38
C VAL A 409 15.92 1.38 4.03
N ARG A 410 15.24 2.54 3.99
CA ARG A 410 14.61 3.05 2.77
C ARG A 410 14.33 4.54 2.85
N SER A 411 14.17 5.18 1.69
CA SER A 411 13.82 6.60 1.58
C SER A 411 12.33 6.87 1.77
N THR A 412 11.47 5.87 1.55
CA THR A 412 10.01 6.02 1.66
C THR A 412 9.54 5.80 3.09
N GLN A 413 8.37 6.37 3.43
CA GLN A 413 7.75 6.16 4.74
C GLN A 413 7.38 4.70 4.96
N TYR A 414 6.73 4.09 3.97
CA TYR A 414 6.31 2.68 4.02
C TYR A 414 7.06 1.83 3.00
N SER A 415 7.23 0.56 3.33
CA SER A 415 7.76 -0.43 2.37
C SER A 415 6.83 -0.64 1.19
N THR A 416 5.55 -0.34 1.38
CA THR A 416 4.47 -0.51 0.41
C THR A 416 4.32 0.63 -0.59
N ASP A 417 5.09 1.72 -0.45
CA ASP A 417 5.00 2.88 -1.35
C ASP A 417 5.23 2.55 -2.83
N VAL A 418 5.94 1.46 -3.13
CA VAL A 418 6.14 0.96 -4.50
C VAL A 418 4.83 0.59 -5.21
N ALA A 419 3.80 0.22 -4.47
CA ALA A 419 2.49 -0.14 -5.02
C ALA A 419 1.69 1.09 -5.52
N LYS A 420 2.03 2.28 -5.06
CA LYS A 420 1.39 3.54 -5.49
C LYS A 420 1.59 3.83 -6.97
N MET A 421 2.68 3.31 -7.58
CA MET A 421 2.94 3.53 -9.00
C MET A 421 1.90 2.89 -9.93
N ILE A 422 1.21 1.85 -9.49
CA ILE A 422 0.08 1.22 -10.19
C ILE A 422 -1.27 1.61 -9.59
N GLN A 423 -1.28 2.54 -8.63
CA GLN A 423 -2.47 2.99 -7.93
C GLN A 423 -3.20 1.86 -7.19
N ALA A 424 -2.48 0.89 -6.64
CA ALA A 424 -3.07 -0.11 -5.77
C ALA A 424 -3.37 0.51 -4.39
N PRO A 425 -4.58 0.34 -3.83
CA PRO A 425 -4.86 0.78 -2.47
C PRO A 425 -4.02 -0.03 -1.47
N ILE A 426 -3.61 0.62 -0.39
CA ILE A 426 -2.77 0.04 0.66
C ILE A 426 -3.51 0.13 2.00
N PHE A 427 -3.62 -0.98 2.69
CA PHE A 427 -4.22 -1.08 4.02
C PHE A 427 -3.16 -1.55 5.01
N HIS A 428 -2.70 -0.63 5.87
CA HIS A 428 -1.80 -0.96 6.97
C HIS A 428 -2.62 -1.44 8.15
N VAL A 429 -2.21 -2.50 8.80
CA VAL A 429 -2.93 -3.03 9.95
C VAL A 429 -1.97 -3.55 11.02
N ASN A 430 -2.29 -3.24 12.29
CA ASN A 430 -1.59 -3.79 13.43
C ASN A 430 -1.87 -5.29 13.56
N GLY A 431 -0.83 -6.12 13.46
CA GLY A 431 -0.93 -7.58 13.53
C GLY A 431 -1.42 -8.12 14.87
N ASP A 432 -1.34 -7.34 15.94
CA ASP A 432 -1.86 -7.71 17.27
C ASP A 432 -3.35 -7.39 17.46
N ASP A 433 -4.01 -6.88 16.39
CA ASP A 433 -5.48 -6.70 16.33
C ASP A 433 -6.08 -7.64 15.28
N PRO A 434 -6.44 -8.89 15.64
CA PRO A 434 -6.95 -9.88 14.68
C PRO A 434 -8.29 -9.51 14.04
N GLU A 435 -9.12 -8.72 14.69
CA GLU A 435 -10.41 -8.27 14.14
C GLU A 435 -10.19 -7.21 13.07
N ALA A 436 -9.26 -6.27 13.29
CA ALA A 436 -8.83 -5.31 12.29
C ALA A 436 -8.16 -6.01 11.09
N VAL A 437 -7.33 -7.02 11.34
CA VAL A 437 -6.71 -7.85 10.28
C VAL A 437 -7.78 -8.55 9.44
N LEU A 438 -8.82 -9.11 10.07
CA LEU A 438 -9.93 -9.74 9.35
C LEU A 438 -10.66 -8.72 8.47
N PHE A 439 -10.94 -7.53 9.01
CA PHE A 439 -11.65 -6.47 8.28
C PHE A 439 -10.91 -6.02 7.02
N VAL A 440 -9.62 -5.71 7.12
CA VAL A 440 -8.84 -5.29 5.94
C VAL A 440 -8.67 -6.42 4.93
N THR A 441 -8.65 -7.67 5.40
CA THR A 441 -8.61 -8.86 4.54
C THR A 441 -9.85 -8.98 3.68
N GLN A 442 -11.02 -8.82 4.29
CA GLN A 442 -12.31 -8.83 3.60
C GLN A 442 -12.41 -7.66 2.61
N LEU A 443 -12.05 -6.46 3.05
CA LEU A 443 -12.05 -5.26 2.23
C LEU A 443 -11.14 -5.41 1.00
N ALA A 444 -9.93 -5.93 1.19
CA ALA A 444 -8.96 -6.13 0.12
C ALA A 444 -9.45 -7.14 -0.93
N LEU A 445 -9.96 -8.28 -0.47
CA LEU A 445 -10.46 -9.29 -1.38
C LEU A 445 -11.69 -8.81 -2.17
N ASP A 446 -12.63 -8.12 -1.51
CA ASP A 446 -13.82 -7.54 -2.15
C ASP A 446 -13.42 -6.49 -3.19
N TYR A 447 -12.43 -5.62 -2.87
CA TYR A 447 -11.90 -4.65 -3.83
C TYR A 447 -11.33 -5.36 -5.08
N ARG A 448 -10.52 -6.39 -4.89
CA ARG A 448 -9.98 -7.20 -5.98
C ARG A 448 -11.10 -7.78 -6.85
N TYR A 449 -12.15 -8.32 -6.25
CA TYR A 449 -13.27 -8.92 -6.99
C TYR A 449 -14.13 -7.89 -7.71
N GLU A 450 -14.28 -6.71 -7.14
CA GLU A 450 -15.08 -5.63 -7.74
C GLU A 450 -14.36 -5.00 -8.93
N PHE A 451 -13.09 -4.65 -8.77
CA PHE A 451 -12.36 -3.85 -9.76
C PHE A 451 -11.35 -4.63 -10.60
N GLY A 452 -11.03 -5.87 -10.25
CA GLY A 452 -10.03 -6.65 -10.98
C GLY A 452 -8.62 -6.03 -10.92
N ARG A 453 -8.27 -5.42 -9.79
CA ARG A 453 -7.01 -4.72 -9.55
C ARG A 453 -6.27 -5.27 -8.35
N ASP A 454 -4.96 -4.98 -8.32
CA ASP A 454 -4.11 -5.32 -7.18
C ASP A 454 -4.46 -4.49 -5.96
N VAL A 455 -4.25 -5.07 -4.79
CA VAL A 455 -4.44 -4.45 -3.48
C VAL A 455 -3.35 -4.94 -2.54
N VAL A 456 -2.90 -4.08 -1.65
CA VAL A 456 -1.82 -4.39 -0.70
C VAL A 456 -2.32 -4.31 0.73
N ILE A 457 -2.05 -5.35 1.52
CA ILE A 457 -2.21 -5.36 2.97
C ILE A 457 -0.82 -5.33 3.60
N ASP A 458 -0.52 -4.30 4.37
CA ASP A 458 0.70 -4.21 5.17
C ASP A 458 0.40 -4.71 6.58
N LEU A 459 0.70 -5.97 6.83
CA LEU A 459 0.55 -6.61 8.15
C LEU A 459 1.72 -6.21 9.03
N VAL A 460 1.58 -5.10 9.77
CA VAL A 460 2.62 -4.60 10.67
C VAL A 460 2.69 -5.49 11.91
N CYS A 461 3.79 -6.17 12.07
CA CYS A 461 4.00 -7.18 13.10
C CYS A 461 5.43 -7.09 13.64
N TYR A 462 5.91 -8.15 14.28
CA TYR A 462 7.28 -8.24 14.75
C TYR A 462 7.82 -9.66 14.57
N ARG A 463 9.12 -9.81 14.70
CA ARG A 463 9.81 -11.08 14.62
C ARG A 463 10.32 -11.46 16.01
N ARG A 464 9.72 -12.48 16.64
CA ARG A 464 10.09 -12.87 18.02
C ARG A 464 11.46 -13.53 18.12
N ARG A 465 11.94 -14.20 17.09
CA ARG A 465 13.26 -14.84 17.02
C ARG A 465 14.17 -14.11 16.04
N GLY A 466 15.41 -14.61 15.84
CA GLY A 466 16.32 -14.07 14.83
C GLY A 466 15.80 -14.17 13.40
N HIS A 467 16.62 -13.78 12.43
CA HIS A 467 16.29 -13.96 11.03
C HIS A 467 16.01 -15.42 10.71
N ASN A 468 16.81 -16.30 11.29
CA ASN A 468 16.52 -17.72 11.43
C ASN A 468 16.77 -18.15 12.90
N GLU A 469 16.47 -19.39 13.24
CA GLU A 469 16.46 -19.89 14.62
C GLU A 469 17.86 -20.08 15.22
N THR A 470 18.93 -19.94 14.43
CA THR A 470 20.32 -19.96 14.91
C THR A 470 20.87 -18.58 15.23
N ASP A 471 20.17 -17.52 14.80
CA ASP A 471 20.61 -16.15 15.02
C ASP A 471 20.22 -15.64 16.41
N GLU A 472 21.12 -14.85 17.04
CA GLU A 472 20.83 -14.13 18.28
C GLU A 472 20.49 -12.65 17.97
N PRO A 473 19.21 -12.31 17.89
CA PRO A 473 18.80 -10.99 17.43
C PRO A 473 19.07 -9.87 18.42
N SER A 474 19.24 -10.18 19.72
CA SER A 474 19.57 -9.17 20.73
C SER A 474 20.96 -8.56 20.52
N GLY A 475 21.82 -9.24 19.77
CA GLY A 475 23.14 -8.72 19.40
C GLY A 475 23.07 -7.59 18.37
N THR A 476 22.06 -7.59 17.49
CA THR A 476 21.89 -6.59 16.42
C THR A 476 20.80 -5.57 16.71
N GLN A 477 19.70 -5.97 17.38
CA GLN A 477 18.57 -5.11 17.75
C GLN A 477 18.26 -5.18 19.26
N PRO A 478 19.17 -4.75 20.16
CA PRO A 478 19.00 -4.93 21.59
C PRO A 478 17.76 -4.24 22.16
N LEU A 479 17.46 -3.02 21.74
CA LEU A 479 16.29 -2.27 22.23
C LEU A 479 14.98 -2.90 21.78
N MET A 480 14.88 -3.31 20.52
CA MET A 480 13.70 -3.98 19.98
C MET A 480 13.40 -5.27 20.73
N TYR A 481 14.42 -6.11 20.98
CA TYR A 481 14.24 -7.40 21.66
C TYR A 481 14.06 -7.27 23.18
N GLN A 482 14.47 -6.18 23.80
CA GLN A 482 14.06 -5.88 25.18
C GLN A 482 12.54 -5.68 25.30
N VAL A 483 11.89 -5.12 24.28
CA VAL A 483 10.43 -4.98 24.22
C VAL A 483 9.81 -6.33 23.85
N ILE A 484 10.22 -6.95 22.74
CA ILE A 484 9.65 -8.21 22.23
C ILE A 484 9.63 -9.31 23.27
N ASN A 485 10.71 -9.45 24.05
CA ASN A 485 10.82 -10.50 25.08
C ASN A 485 9.84 -10.33 26.25
N LYS A 486 9.27 -9.13 26.44
CA LYS A 486 8.28 -8.85 27.48
C LYS A 486 6.86 -8.89 26.98
N LEU A 487 6.66 -8.85 25.64
CA LEU A 487 5.32 -8.85 25.06
C LEU A 487 4.62 -10.20 25.25
N LYS A 488 3.34 -10.14 25.57
CA LYS A 488 2.44 -11.27 25.41
C LYS A 488 2.29 -11.60 23.91
N THR A 489 1.92 -12.81 23.60
CA THR A 489 1.63 -13.21 22.22
C THR A 489 0.29 -12.63 21.78
N THR A 490 0.12 -12.41 20.47
CA THR A 490 -1.14 -11.98 19.87
C THR A 490 -2.31 -12.83 20.33
N ARG A 491 -2.16 -14.17 20.34
CA ARG A 491 -3.16 -15.09 20.85
C ARG A 491 -3.52 -14.80 22.31
N THR A 492 -2.53 -14.53 23.17
CA THR A 492 -2.78 -14.25 24.58
C THR A 492 -3.52 -12.93 24.77
N LEU A 493 -3.10 -11.86 24.06
CA LEU A 493 -3.77 -10.55 24.09
C LEU A 493 -5.21 -10.68 23.66
N TYR A 494 -5.46 -11.39 22.56
CA TYR A 494 -6.80 -11.55 22.01
C TYR A 494 -7.69 -12.41 22.93
N ALA A 495 -7.18 -13.49 23.50
CA ALA A 495 -7.90 -14.31 24.47
C ALA A 495 -8.33 -13.50 25.71
N GLU A 496 -7.45 -12.63 26.22
CA GLU A 496 -7.77 -11.74 27.36
C GLU A 496 -8.87 -10.71 26.96
N SER A 497 -8.81 -10.17 25.75
CA SER A 497 -9.87 -9.30 25.23
C SER A 497 -11.22 -10.03 25.16
N LEU A 498 -11.25 -11.25 24.60
CA LEU A 498 -12.49 -12.03 24.51
C LEU A 498 -13.09 -12.39 25.86
N VAL A 499 -12.25 -12.63 26.89
CA VAL A 499 -12.72 -12.84 28.26
C VAL A 499 -13.34 -11.56 28.83
N ASN A 500 -12.71 -10.41 28.62
CA ASN A 500 -13.21 -9.12 29.08
C ASN A 500 -14.56 -8.78 28.42
N ASP A 501 -14.73 -9.14 27.15
CA ASP A 501 -15.96 -8.95 26.39
C ASP A 501 -17.02 -10.02 26.63
N ASN A 502 -16.76 -10.99 27.50
CA ASN A 502 -17.63 -12.14 27.81
C ASN A 502 -17.95 -13.02 26.58
N VAL A 503 -17.06 -13.09 25.60
CA VAL A 503 -17.18 -13.98 24.43
C VAL A 503 -16.73 -15.40 24.77
N VAL A 504 -15.70 -15.54 25.61
CA VAL A 504 -15.20 -16.79 26.13
C VAL A 504 -15.00 -16.69 27.64
N THR A 505 -14.96 -17.84 28.32
CA THR A 505 -14.60 -17.90 29.74
C THR A 505 -13.10 -18.11 29.92
N LYS A 506 -12.56 -17.89 31.12
CA LYS A 506 -11.15 -18.21 31.43
C LYS A 506 -10.84 -19.72 31.34
N ALA A 507 -11.87 -20.56 31.43
CA ALA A 507 -11.71 -22.02 31.39
C ALA A 507 -11.66 -22.52 29.94
N GLU A 508 -12.33 -21.85 29.04
CA GLU A 508 -12.20 -22.08 27.59
C GLU A 508 -10.85 -21.58 27.08
#